data_9848f9ee1252feb052069a45aeccbd39
#
_entry.id   9848f9ee1252feb052069a45aeccbd39
#
_cell.length_a   1.000
_cell.length_b   1.000
_cell.length_c   1.000
_cell.angle_alpha   90.00
_cell.angle_beta   90.00
_cell.angle_gamma   90.00
#
_symmetry.space_group_name_H-M   'P 1'
#
loop_
_entity.id
_entity.type
_entity.pdbx_description
1 polymer ?
#
loop_
_entity_poly.entity_id
_entity_poly.type
_entity_poly.pdbx_seq_one_letter_code
_entity_poly.pdbx_strand_id
1 'polypeptide(L)'
;MNLGGKVLAAVFAFCLAAFISVPAAHADVPGGDVAPGIYSYDGDPNFIIWDSGSHVKSVADVSSACITSEGEDYEDFAFLSFAVVWDSRTGEMTVEPQHTVVCRYEKDTDEYYMPLSKIQHRTAGRHAVRLEYLRAAAHEHSD
;
A
#
# COMPACT_ATOMS: atom_id res chain seq x y z
N MET A 1 -27.14 5.96 15.48
CA MET A 1 -26.66 6.31 15.39
C MET A 1 -26.41 6.21 15.06
N ASN A 2 -26.44 5.87 14.92
CA ASN A 2 -25.83 6.01 14.58
C ASN A 2 -25.29 5.87 14.38
N LEU A 3 -25.14 5.53 14.38
CA LEU A 3 -24.27 5.73 14.23
C LEU A 3 -23.85 5.23 13.81
N GLY A 4 -24.00 4.75 13.81
CA GLY A 4 -23.31 4.59 13.48
C GLY A 4 -23.12 4.45 12.99
N GLY A 5 -23.27 4.11 12.77
CA GLY A 5 -22.83 4.42 12.38
C GLY A 5 -22.66 4.63 12.43
N LYS A 6 -22.49 4.58 12.60
CA LYS A 6 -22.01 5.09 12.70
C LYS A 6 -21.31 5.13 12.82
N VAL A 7 -21.30 4.79 13.06
CA VAL A 7 -20.47 5.06 13.23
C VAL A 7 -20.05 4.86 12.85
N LEU A 8 -20.14 4.47 12.66
CA LEU A 8 -19.60 4.65 12.45
C LEU A 8 -19.49 5.16 12.13
N ALA A 9 -19.88 5.10 12.00
CA ALA A 9 -19.61 5.80 11.76
C ALA A 9 -19.32 6.23 12.19
N ALA A 10 -19.22 6.17 12.41
CA ALA A 10 -18.70 6.79 12.73
C ALA A 10 -18.08 6.82 12.95
N VAL A 11 -17.83 6.71 13.00
CA VAL A 11 -17.15 6.91 13.19
C VAL A 11 -16.79 7.17 12.79
N PHE A 12 -17.08 6.94 12.47
CA PHE A 12 -16.66 7.56 12.19
C PHE A 12 -16.64 8.40 12.25
N ALA A 13 -16.97 8.49 12.23
CA ALA A 13 -16.77 9.36 12.29
C ALA A 13 -16.43 9.86 12.80
N PHE A 14 -16.03 9.81 12.83
CA PHE A 14 -15.46 10.47 13.19
C PHE A 14 -15.03 10.77 12.96
N CYS A 15 -14.98 10.65 12.97
CA CYS A 15 -14.50 11.05 12.79
C CYS A 15 -14.43 11.52 12.50
N LEU A 16 -14.65 11.91 12.28
CA LEU A 16 -14.57 12.53 11.94
C LEU A 16 -14.26 13.36 12.04
N ALA A 17 -14.39 13.79 11.96
CA ALA A 17 -14.15 14.53 11.89
C ALA A 17 -13.50 15.07 11.95
N ALA A 18 -13.03 15.26 11.89
CA ALA A 18 -12.24 15.79 11.82
C ALA A 18 -11.51 15.60 11.11
N PHE A 19 -11.51 15.46 10.86
CA PHE A 19 -10.81 15.39 10.17
C PHE A 19 -10.80 15.91 9.28
N ILE A 20 -10.67 16.41 8.91
CA ILE A 20 -10.69 16.75 8.16
C ILE A 20 -10.07 17.05 7.32
N SER A 21 -9.75 17.06 6.72
CA SER A 21 -9.28 17.22 5.83
C SER A 21 -8.23 17.63 5.41
N VAL A 22 -7.56 17.56 5.30
CA VAL A 22 -6.55 18.00 4.98
C VAL A 22 -5.74 17.43 4.27
N PRO A 23 -5.60 17.44 3.50
CA PRO A 23 -5.18 16.94 2.48
C PRO A 23 -3.89 16.61 2.18
N ALA A 24 -3.44 17.07 1.30
CA ALA A 24 -2.26 16.73 0.66
C ALA A 24 -1.14 16.53 1.56
N ALA A 25 -1.06 17.29 2.49
CA ALA A 25 0.03 17.21 3.37
C ALA A 25 0.11 15.92 4.08
N HIS A 26 -0.89 15.19 3.89
CA HIS A 26 -0.96 14.03 4.58
C HIS A 26 -0.06 12.96 4.20
N ALA A 27 0.61 13.09 3.14
CA ALA A 27 1.54 12.07 2.72
C ALA A 27 2.48 11.68 3.84
N ASP A 28 2.76 12.60 4.74
CA ASP A 28 3.69 12.33 5.82
C ASP A 28 3.03 12.01 7.14
N VAL A 29 1.72 11.98 7.18
CA VAL A 29 1.02 11.68 8.42
C VAL A 29 1.12 10.20 8.70
N PRO A 30 1.60 9.81 9.89
CA PRO A 30 1.76 8.39 10.20
C PRO A 30 0.47 7.60 10.22
N GLY A 31 -0.65 8.30 10.40
CA GLY A 31 -1.91 7.61 10.55
C GLY A 31 -2.42 6.86 9.35
N GLY A 32 -2.26 7.41 8.16
CA GLY A 32 -2.87 6.81 6.98
C GLY A 32 -4.38 6.80 7.05
N ASP A 33 -5.04 6.54 5.93
CA ASP A 33 -6.51 6.46 5.92
C ASP A 33 -7.01 5.02 5.88
N VAL A 34 -6.15 4.03 5.63
CA VAL A 34 -6.52 2.62 5.65
C VAL A 34 -6.01 1.97 6.93
N ALA A 35 -4.77 2.22 7.27
CA ALA A 35 -4.12 1.69 8.46
C ALA A 35 -2.92 2.60 8.74
N PRO A 36 -2.27 2.48 9.89
CA PRO A 36 -1.10 3.33 10.17
C PRO A 36 -0.05 3.20 9.08
N GLY A 37 0.24 4.31 8.43
CA GLY A 37 1.22 4.36 7.34
C GLY A 37 0.72 3.86 6.00
N ILE A 38 -0.56 3.47 5.90
CA ILE A 38 -1.15 2.93 4.67
C ILE A 38 -2.19 3.91 4.14
N TYR A 39 -1.96 4.39 2.93
CA TYR A 39 -2.83 5.38 2.29
C TYR A 39 -3.50 4.80 1.06
N SER A 40 -4.79 5.00 0.95
CA SER A 40 -5.54 4.56 -0.22
C SER A 40 -5.25 5.47 -1.40
N TYR A 41 -5.42 4.91 -2.60
CA TYR A 41 -5.43 5.70 -3.81
C TYR A 41 -6.89 6.01 -4.14
N ASP A 42 -7.19 7.28 -4.24
CA ASP A 42 -8.53 7.74 -4.63
C ASP A 42 -9.63 7.26 -3.67
N GLY A 43 -9.26 7.06 -2.41
CA GLY A 43 -10.25 6.74 -1.37
C GLY A 43 -10.70 5.30 -1.32
N ASP A 44 -10.19 4.44 -2.18
CA ASP A 44 -10.59 3.02 -2.21
C ASP A 44 -9.57 2.19 -1.42
N PRO A 45 -9.96 1.61 -0.29
CA PRO A 45 -9.00 0.88 0.56
C PRO A 45 -8.43 -0.38 -0.09
N ASN A 46 -9.01 -0.86 -1.19
CA ASN A 46 -8.43 -1.97 -1.91
C ASN A 46 -7.22 -1.56 -2.75
N PHE A 47 -7.04 -0.28 -2.99
CA PHE A 47 -5.93 0.22 -3.80
C PHE A 47 -5.08 1.13 -2.93
N ILE A 48 -3.89 0.66 -2.56
CA ILE A 48 -3.02 1.42 -1.67
C ILE A 48 -1.77 1.88 -2.41
N ILE A 49 -1.25 3.02 -1.99
CA ILE A 49 -0.02 3.55 -2.55
C ILE A 49 1.12 2.85 -1.83
N TRP A 50 1.85 2.00 -2.54
CA TRP A 50 2.93 1.25 -1.92
C TRP A 50 4.31 1.83 -2.21
N ASP A 51 4.42 2.65 -3.25
CA ASP A 51 5.66 3.33 -3.57
C ASP A 51 5.35 4.66 -4.21
N SER A 52 6.23 5.65 -4.09
CA SER A 52 5.98 6.95 -4.69
C SER A 52 7.30 7.68 -4.94
N GLY A 53 7.32 8.40 -6.06
CA GLY A 53 8.41 9.29 -6.44
C GLY A 53 7.87 10.68 -6.71
N SER A 54 8.68 11.53 -7.32
CA SER A 54 8.29 12.93 -7.55
C SER A 54 7.10 13.06 -8.49
N HIS A 55 7.01 12.21 -9.49
CA HIS A 55 5.99 12.33 -10.51
C HIS A 55 5.28 11.02 -10.76
N VAL A 56 5.37 10.09 -9.81
CA VAL A 56 4.78 8.77 -9.99
C VAL A 56 4.31 8.22 -8.64
N LYS A 57 3.18 7.54 -8.67
CA LYS A 57 2.70 6.76 -7.54
C LYS A 57 2.46 5.35 -8.04
N SER A 58 2.96 4.37 -7.30
CA SER A 58 2.70 2.97 -7.59
C SER A 58 1.59 2.50 -6.68
N VAL A 59 0.55 1.95 -7.27
CA VAL A 59 -0.67 1.56 -6.57
C VAL A 59 -0.81 0.05 -6.62
N ALA A 60 -1.06 -0.56 -5.48
CA ALA A 60 -1.22 -2.00 -5.39
C ALA A 60 -2.69 -2.36 -5.20
N ASP A 61 -3.11 -3.42 -5.88
CA ASP A 61 -4.43 -4.01 -5.71
C ASP A 61 -4.32 -5.02 -4.57
N VAL A 62 -4.83 -4.67 -3.41
CA VAL A 62 -4.70 -5.48 -2.20
C VAL A 62 -5.35 -6.85 -2.38
N SER A 63 -6.49 -6.90 -3.05
CA SER A 63 -7.21 -8.16 -3.25
C SER A 63 -6.45 -9.15 -4.11
N SER A 64 -5.47 -8.68 -4.88
CA SER A 64 -4.68 -9.53 -5.76
C SER A 64 -3.49 -10.18 -5.03
N ALA A 65 -3.21 -9.76 -3.82
CA ALA A 65 -2.01 -10.25 -3.11
C ALA A 65 -2.11 -11.73 -2.80
N CYS A 66 -1.04 -12.45 -3.07
CA CYS A 66 -1.01 -13.90 -2.81
C CYS A 66 0.42 -14.36 -2.53
N ILE A 67 0.53 -15.46 -1.77
CA ILE A 67 1.82 -16.10 -1.54
C ILE A 67 2.12 -16.97 -2.75
N THR A 68 3.26 -16.77 -3.36
CA THR A 68 3.64 -17.51 -4.56
C THR A 68 4.66 -18.62 -4.30
N SER A 69 5.44 -18.48 -3.25
CA SER A 69 6.45 -19.49 -2.92
C SER A 69 6.84 -19.30 -1.47
N GLU A 70 7.25 -20.37 -0.84
CA GLU A 70 7.64 -20.30 0.56
C GLU A 70 8.71 -21.33 0.85
N GLY A 71 9.78 -20.90 1.49
CA GLY A 71 10.85 -21.77 1.95
C GLY A 71 11.04 -21.61 3.42
N GLU A 72 12.08 -22.24 3.91
CA GLU A 72 12.39 -22.18 5.34
C GLU A 72 12.76 -20.78 5.77
N ASP A 73 13.51 -20.06 4.92
CA ASP A 73 14.07 -18.76 5.26
C ASP A 73 13.40 -17.60 4.53
N TYR A 74 12.40 -17.85 3.70
CA TYR A 74 11.83 -16.79 2.89
C TYR A 74 10.36 -17.06 2.54
N GLU A 75 9.70 -16.00 2.14
CA GLU A 75 8.37 -16.04 1.52
C GLU A 75 8.37 -15.13 0.31
N ASP A 76 7.85 -15.63 -0.80
CA ASP A 76 7.61 -14.78 -1.96
C ASP A 76 6.12 -14.49 -2.04
N PHE A 77 5.78 -13.24 -2.26
CA PHE A 77 4.39 -12.85 -2.45
C PHE A 77 4.32 -11.90 -3.64
N ALA A 78 3.15 -11.88 -4.26
CA ALA A 78 2.96 -11.09 -5.46
C ALA A 78 1.65 -10.32 -5.35
N PHE A 79 1.58 -9.23 -6.09
CA PHE A 79 0.37 -8.44 -6.20
C PHE A 79 0.39 -7.69 -7.53
N LEU A 80 -0.78 -7.29 -7.98
CA LEU A 80 -0.89 -6.47 -9.17
C LEU A 80 -0.67 -5.01 -8.79
N SER A 81 0.05 -4.31 -9.63
CA SER A 81 0.38 -2.91 -9.40
C SER A 81 0.25 -2.13 -10.70
N PHE A 82 -0.15 -0.88 -10.60
CA PHE A 82 -0.10 0.04 -11.74
C PHE A 82 0.48 1.36 -11.26
N ALA A 83 1.01 2.12 -12.18
CA ALA A 83 1.61 3.41 -11.86
C ALA A 83 0.74 4.54 -12.39
N VAL A 84 0.63 5.59 -11.60
CA VAL A 84 0.00 6.84 -12.03
C VAL A 84 1.13 7.85 -12.16
N VAL A 85 1.31 8.35 -13.37
CA VAL A 85 2.40 9.26 -13.68
C VAL A 85 1.80 10.60 -14.08
N TRP A 86 2.35 11.69 -13.62
CA TRP A 86 1.86 12.99 -14.04
C TRP A 86 3.00 13.86 -14.55
N ASP A 87 2.64 14.70 -15.53
CA ASP A 87 3.57 15.65 -16.12
C ASP A 87 3.60 16.90 -15.25
N SER A 88 4.77 17.26 -14.76
CA SER A 88 4.90 18.39 -13.84
C SER A 88 4.58 19.72 -14.52
N ARG A 89 4.68 19.80 -15.84
CA ARG A 89 4.42 21.05 -16.56
C ARG A 89 2.95 21.24 -16.87
N THR A 90 2.25 20.18 -17.24
CA THR A 90 0.86 20.26 -17.67
C THR A 90 -0.12 19.76 -16.64
N GLY A 91 0.34 18.97 -15.67
CA GLY A 91 -0.54 18.32 -14.70
C GLY A 91 -1.29 17.14 -15.26
N GLU A 92 -1.00 16.77 -16.50
CA GLU A 92 -1.69 15.67 -17.14
C GLU A 92 -1.29 14.35 -16.47
N MET A 93 -2.27 13.48 -16.20
CA MET A 93 -2.04 12.20 -15.56
C MET A 93 -2.22 11.06 -16.54
N THR A 94 -1.36 10.07 -16.43
CA THR A 94 -1.42 8.85 -17.23
C THR A 94 -1.40 7.67 -16.30
N VAL A 95 -2.32 6.73 -16.50
CA VAL A 95 -2.34 5.49 -15.71
C VAL A 95 -1.75 4.40 -16.59
N GLU A 96 -0.67 3.80 -16.11
CA GLU A 96 0.01 2.76 -16.88
C GLU A 96 -0.63 1.40 -16.64
N PRO A 97 -0.46 0.45 -17.57
CA PRO A 97 -1.11 -0.85 -17.44
C PRO A 97 -0.64 -1.59 -16.19
N GLN A 98 -1.52 -2.42 -15.68
CA GLN A 98 -1.22 -3.26 -14.54
C GLN A 98 -0.13 -4.27 -14.87
N HIS A 99 0.70 -4.56 -13.89
CA HIS A 99 1.72 -5.59 -14.01
C HIS A 99 1.87 -6.29 -12.66
N THR A 100 2.48 -7.45 -12.65
CA THR A 100 2.69 -8.22 -11.44
C THR A 100 4.01 -7.81 -10.80
N VAL A 101 3.96 -7.55 -9.50
CA VAL A 101 5.16 -7.28 -8.70
C VAL A 101 5.35 -8.49 -7.80
N VAL A 102 6.56 -9.02 -7.76
CA VAL A 102 6.91 -10.11 -6.87
C VAL A 102 7.93 -9.61 -5.86
N CYS A 103 7.64 -9.84 -4.59
CA CYS A 103 8.54 -9.45 -3.52
C CYS A 103 8.94 -10.65 -2.71
N ARG A 104 10.15 -10.64 -2.20
CA ARG A 104 10.64 -11.67 -1.30
C ARG A 104 10.84 -11.07 0.08
N TYR A 105 10.32 -11.76 1.08
CA TYR A 105 10.56 -11.43 2.48
C TYR A 105 11.55 -12.45 3.03
N GLU A 106 12.69 -11.95 3.53
CA GLU A 106 13.70 -12.80 4.16
C GLU A 106 13.42 -12.87 5.64
N LYS A 107 13.13 -14.06 6.13
CA LYS A 107 12.72 -14.23 7.54
C LYS A 107 13.84 -13.94 8.53
N ASP A 108 15.05 -14.30 8.16
CA ASP A 108 16.21 -14.14 9.06
C ASP A 108 16.54 -12.68 9.32
N THR A 109 16.45 -11.85 8.30
CA THR A 109 16.88 -10.46 8.40
C THR A 109 15.71 -9.50 8.49
N ASP A 110 14.49 -9.99 8.31
CA ASP A 110 13.28 -9.17 8.31
C ASP A 110 13.38 -8.08 7.24
N GLU A 111 13.84 -8.47 6.05
CA GLU A 111 14.04 -7.54 4.93
C GLU A 111 13.24 -7.97 3.72
N TYR A 112 12.87 -6.97 2.89
CA TYR A 112 12.12 -7.20 1.66
C TYR A 112 12.98 -6.83 0.47
N TYR A 113 12.84 -7.58 -0.63
CA TYR A 113 13.48 -7.21 -1.89
C TYR A 113 12.75 -7.89 -3.05
N MET A 114 13.09 -7.47 -4.26
CA MET A 114 12.50 -8.02 -5.47
C MET A 114 13.49 -8.98 -6.11
N PRO A 115 13.17 -10.28 -6.14
CA PRO A 115 14.15 -11.30 -6.57
C PRO A 115 14.69 -11.06 -7.98
N LEU A 116 13.82 -10.59 -8.89
CA LEU A 116 14.25 -10.42 -10.27
C LEU A 116 15.18 -9.23 -10.48
N SER A 117 14.99 -8.17 -9.72
CA SER A 117 15.82 -6.98 -9.85
C SER A 117 17.00 -7.02 -8.90
N LYS A 118 16.96 -7.90 -7.92
CA LYS A 118 17.97 -7.99 -6.87
C LYS A 118 18.17 -6.68 -6.14
N ILE A 119 17.15 -5.84 -6.17
CA ILE A 119 17.19 -4.60 -5.42
C ILE A 119 16.65 -4.89 -4.03
N GLN A 120 17.53 -4.76 -3.07
CA GLN A 120 17.17 -5.02 -1.69
C GLN A 120 16.59 -3.76 -1.08
N HIS A 121 15.41 -3.89 -0.53
CA HIS A 121 14.78 -2.79 0.18
C HIS A 121 14.82 -3.12 1.66
N ARG A 122 15.55 -2.33 2.40
CA ARG A 122 15.62 -2.54 3.83
C ARG A 122 14.25 -2.24 4.45
N THR A 123 13.93 -3.01 5.47
CA THR A 123 12.67 -2.85 6.15
C THR A 123 12.70 -1.65 7.09
N ALA A 124 12.88 -0.50 6.54
CA ALA A 124 12.89 0.72 7.31
C ALA A 124 11.93 1.71 6.69
N GLY A 125 11.18 2.38 7.52
CA GLY A 125 10.33 3.46 7.08
C GLY A 125 9.07 3.02 6.36
N ARG A 126 8.51 3.92 5.60
CA ARG A 126 7.19 3.77 5.00
C ARG A 126 7.08 2.60 4.03
N HIS A 127 8.17 2.33 3.34
CA HIS A 127 8.17 1.30 2.32
C HIS A 127 7.96 -0.08 2.94
N ALA A 128 8.66 -0.35 4.03
CA ALA A 128 8.54 -1.61 4.72
C ALA A 128 7.14 -1.85 5.28
N VAL A 129 6.54 -0.81 5.81
CA VAL A 129 5.19 -0.89 6.37
C VAL A 129 4.19 -1.31 5.29
N ARG A 130 4.35 -0.77 4.10
CA ARG A 130 3.45 -1.07 2.99
C ARG A 130 3.63 -2.48 2.45
N LEU A 131 4.87 -2.93 2.36
CA LEU A 131 5.14 -4.29 1.92
C LEU A 131 4.66 -5.30 2.95
N GLU A 132 4.80 -4.98 4.22
CA GLU A 132 4.30 -5.83 5.29
C GLU A 132 2.77 -5.95 5.23
N TYR A 133 2.10 -4.83 4.96
CA TYR A 133 0.65 -4.83 4.81
C TYR A 133 0.21 -5.74 3.66
N LEU A 134 0.92 -5.66 2.52
CA LEU A 134 0.61 -6.49 1.37
C LEU A 134 0.92 -7.97 1.62
N ARG A 135 1.99 -8.24 2.36
CA ARG A 135 2.32 -9.62 2.71
C ARG A 135 1.25 -10.21 3.64
N ALA A 136 0.76 -9.42 4.59
CA ALA A 136 -0.32 -9.88 5.47
C ALA A 136 -1.59 -10.17 4.68
N ALA A 137 -1.92 -9.32 3.70
CA ALA A 137 -3.06 -9.55 2.84
C ALA A 137 -2.87 -10.83 2.03
N ALA A 138 -1.65 -11.08 1.54
CA ALA A 138 -1.35 -12.28 0.80
C ALA A 138 -1.58 -13.53 1.64
N HIS A 139 -1.24 -13.48 2.91
CA HIS A 139 -1.49 -14.60 3.83
C HIS A 139 -2.97 -14.81 4.03
N GLU A 140 -3.73 -13.75 4.16
CA GLU A 140 -5.18 -13.84 4.31
C GLU A 140 -5.82 -14.55 3.14
N HIS A 141 -5.37 -14.23 1.94
CA HIS A 141 -5.94 -14.81 0.73
C HIS A 141 -5.48 -16.24 0.48
N SER A 142 -4.41 -16.67 1.12
CA SER A 142 -3.86 -18.01 0.92
C SER A 142 -4.47 -19.04 1.86
N ASP A 143 -5.14 -18.58 2.88
CA ASP A 143 -5.83 -19.46 3.83
C ASP A 143 -7.27 -19.75 3.39
#